data_cc92a99ec936976fa19c250545e88bad
#
_entry.id   cc92a99ec936976fa19c250545e88bad
#
_cell.length_a   1.000
_cell.length_b   1.000
_cell.length_c   1.000
_cell.angle_alpha   90.00
_cell.angle_beta   90.00
_cell.angle_gamma   90.00
#
_symmetry.space_group_name_H-M   'P 1'
#
loop_
_entity.id
_entity.type
_entity.pdbx_description
1 polymer ?
#
loop_
_entity_poly.entity_id
_entity_poly.type
_entity_poly.pdbx_seq_one_letter_code
_entity_poly.pdbx_strand_id
1 'polypeptide(L)'
;AAELKRVDQAIKKLSPKLNGSKLKVTGGINRPPLEESSTLKLYAKLEQSAKKIGLGEIGSAQVGGASDGNFAAAAGVEVLDGLGAIGDGAHALHEQISIKGMERQVKLLNQFIKDLLSE
;
A
#
# COMPACT_ATOMS: atom_id res chain seq x y z
N ALA A 1 -8.69 -7.90 -6.90
CA ALA A 1 -9.88 -8.58 -6.29
C ALA A 1 -10.06 -10.01 -6.79
N ALA A 2 -9.98 -10.26 -8.11
CA ALA A 2 -10.21 -11.61 -8.68
C ALA A 2 -9.23 -12.65 -8.16
N GLU A 3 -7.94 -12.30 -8.07
CA GLU A 3 -6.89 -13.19 -7.59
C GLU A 3 -7.06 -13.59 -6.13
N LEU A 4 -7.49 -12.67 -5.27
CA LEU A 4 -7.83 -13.01 -3.86
C LEU A 4 -8.92 -14.07 -3.77
N LYS A 5 -9.98 -13.94 -4.57
CA LYS A 5 -11.04 -14.96 -4.63
C LYS A 5 -10.53 -16.30 -5.14
N ARG A 6 -9.68 -16.27 -6.16
CA ARG A 6 -9.06 -17.49 -6.71
C ARG A 6 -8.23 -18.21 -5.65
N VAL A 7 -7.37 -17.48 -4.93
CA VAL A 7 -6.50 -18.04 -3.88
C VAL A 7 -7.33 -18.58 -2.72
N ASP A 8 -8.32 -17.82 -2.22
CA ASP A 8 -9.22 -18.27 -1.15
C ASP A 8 -9.93 -19.58 -1.51
N GLN A 9 -10.45 -19.67 -2.73
CA GLN A 9 -11.08 -20.90 -3.22
C GLN A 9 -10.09 -22.06 -3.34
N ALA A 10 -8.85 -21.80 -3.80
CA ALA A 10 -7.83 -22.82 -3.91
C ALA A 10 -7.43 -23.37 -2.53
N ILE A 11 -7.25 -22.50 -1.54
CA ILE A 11 -6.92 -22.88 -0.16
C ILE A 11 -8.05 -23.74 0.44
N LYS A 12 -9.31 -23.37 0.24
CA LYS A 12 -10.48 -24.11 0.76
C LYS A 12 -10.65 -25.48 0.12
N LYS A 13 -10.07 -25.70 -1.05
CA LYS A 13 -10.08 -27.00 -1.76
C LYS A 13 -8.92 -27.92 -1.40
N LEU A 14 -7.97 -27.46 -0.58
CA LEU A 14 -6.85 -28.29 -0.16
C LEU A 14 -7.34 -29.52 0.62
N SER A 15 -6.73 -30.66 0.35
CA SER A 15 -6.93 -31.91 1.07
C SER A 15 -5.60 -32.48 1.60
N PRO A 16 -5.62 -33.23 2.71
CA PRO A 16 -4.43 -33.86 3.22
C PRO A 16 -3.87 -34.85 2.19
N LYS A 17 -2.54 -34.86 2.01
CA LYS A 17 -1.84 -35.82 1.15
C LYS A 17 -1.28 -37.02 1.90
N LEU A 18 -0.97 -36.85 3.20
CA LEU A 18 -0.44 -37.91 4.05
C LEU A 18 -1.59 -38.68 4.68
N ASN A 19 -1.48 -40.02 4.63
CA ASN A 19 -2.46 -40.89 5.27
C ASN A 19 -2.51 -40.64 6.79
N GLY A 20 -3.72 -40.53 7.35
CA GLY A 20 -3.93 -40.23 8.75
C GLY A 20 -3.80 -38.74 9.14
N SER A 21 -3.35 -37.85 8.23
CA SER A 21 -3.34 -36.41 8.49
C SER A 21 -4.73 -35.78 8.31
N LYS A 22 -4.97 -34.70 9.04
CA LYS A 22 -6.18 -33.87 8.92
C LYS A 22 -5.79 -32.44 8.59
N LEU A 23 -6.51 -31.81 7.68
CA LEU A 23 -6.37 -30.40 7.35
C LEU A 23 -7.61 -29.65 7.83
N LYS A 24 -7.39 -28.61 8.64
CA LYS A 24 -8.44 -27.66 9.03
C LYS A 24 -8.08 -26.30 8.45
N VAL A 25 -8.90 -25.80 7.54
CA VAL A 25 -8.76 -24.45 6.97
C VAL A 25 -9.74 -23.53 7.68
N THR A 26 -9.24 -22.45 8.25
CA THR A 26 -10.05 -21.42 8.94
C THR A 26 -9.66 -20.04 8.43
N GLY A 27 -10.61 -19.10 8.48
CA GLY A 27 -10.41 -17.75 7.97
C GLY A 27 -10.89 -17.58 6.53
N GLY A 28 -10.47 -16.51 5.90
CA GLY A 28 -10.86 -16.12 4.55
C GLY A 28 -10.30 -14.75 4.18
N ILE A 29 -10.83 -14.14 3.14
CA ILE A 29 -10.46 -12.79 2.72
C ILE A 29 -10.94 -11.82 3.80
N ASN A 30 -10.01 -11.17 4.48
CA ASN A 30 -10.30 -10.18 5.53
C ASN A 30 -10.07 -8.74 5.08
N ARG A 31 -9.37 -8.55 3.97
CA ARG A 31 -8.99 -7.22 3.48
C ARG A 31 -9.02 -7.20 1.95
N PRO A 32 -9.73 -6.25 1.32
CA PRO A 32 -9.70 -6.10 -0.13
C PRO A 32 -8.34 -5.56 -0.60
N PRO A 33 -7.96 -5.72 -1.89
CA PRO A 33 -6.75 -5.11 -2.41
C PRO A 33 -6.91 -3.59 -2.53
N LEU A 34 -5.81 -2.87 -2.40
CA LEU A 34 -5.71 -1.49 -2.87
C LEU A 34 -5.32 -1.57 -4.36
N GLU A 35 -6.30 -1.40 -5.22
CA GLU A 35 -6.09 -1.44 -6.68
C GLU A 35 -5.44 -0.14 -7.16
N GLU A 36 -4.59 -0.21 -8.17
CA GLU A 36 -3.88 0.93 -8.75
C GLU A 36 -4.85 2.07 -9.17
N SER A 37 -6.02 1.70 -9.70
CA SER A 37 -7.05 2.67 -10.11
C SER A 37 -7.51 3.60 -8.99
N SER A 38 -7.39 3.20 -7.73
CA SER A 38 -7.74 4.01 -6.56
C SER A 38 -6.66 5.04 -6.18
N THR A 39 -5.48 4.97 -6.81
CA THR A 39 -4.33 5.82 -6.47
C THR A 39 -3.93 6.79 -7.57
N LEU A 40 -4.22 6.47 -8.82
CA LEU A 40 -3.68 7.17 -10.01
C LEU A 40 -3.90 8.68 -10.00
N LYS A 41 -5.08 9.16 -9.63
CA LYS A 41 -5.37 10.60 -9.64
C LYS A 41 -4.59 11.35 -8.56
N LEU A 42 -4.58 10.82 -7.32
CA LEU A 42 -3.82 11.43 -6.23
C LEU A 42 -2.31 11.35 -6.50
N TYR A 43 -1.85 10.25 -7.12
CA TYR A 43 -0.45 10.09 -7.50
C TYR A 43 -0.02 11.16 -8.51
N ALA A 44 -0.82 11.41 -9.55
CA ALA A 44 -0.53 12.46 -10.53
C ALA A 44 -0.45 13.86 -9.88
N LYS A 45 -1.32 14.16 -8.91
CA LYS A 45 -1.26 15.41 -8.13
C LYS A 45 -0.01 15.47 -7.26
N LEU A 46 0.36 14.37 -6.59
CA LEU A 46 1.57 14.28 -5.78
C LEU A 46 2.84 14.52 -6.62
N GLU A 47 2.92 13.97 -7.83
CA GLU A 47 4.02 14.24 -8.77
C GLU A 47 4.12 15.71 -9.14
N GLN A 48 3.00 16.38 -9.37
CA GLN A 48 2.98 17.83 -9.64
C GLN A 48 3.49 18.62 -8.44
N SER A 49 3.06 18.28 -7.24
CA SER A 49 3.52 18.92 -5.99
C SER A 49 5.03 18.72 -5.79
N ALA A 50 5.55 17.52 -6.07
CA ALA A 50 6.98 17.23 -6.01
C ALA A 50 7.79 18.09 -7.00
N LYS A 51 7.31 18.21 -8.23
CA LYS A 51 7.93 19.07 -9.27
C LYS A 51 7.98 20.53 -8.84
N LYS A 52 6.92 21.06 -8.22
CA LYS A 52 6.87 22.45 -7.73
C LYS A 52 7.97 22.76 -6.71
N ILE A 53 8.37 21.80 -5.91
CA ILE A 53 9.40 21.97 -4.87
C ILE A 53 10.75 21.35 -5.24
N GLY A 54 10.94 20.97 -6.51
CA GLY A 54 12.22 20.49 -7.03
C GLY A 54 12.65 19.10 -6.53
N LEU A 55 11.73 18.24 -6.11
CA LEU A 55 12.06 16.89 -5.63
C LEU A 55 12.25 15.86 -6.76
N GLY A 56 12.02 16.23 -8.02
CA GLY A 56 12.13 15.31 -9.14
C GLY A 56 11.02 14.28 -9.19
N GLU A 57 11.31 13.14 -9.79
CA GLU A 57 10.36 12.04 -9.94
C GLU A 57 10.10 11.33 -8.62
N ILE A 58 8.86 10.91 -8.44
CA ILE A 58 8.43 10.07 -7.32
C ILE A 58 8.14 8.69 -7.88
N GLY A 59 8.81 7.68 -7.32
CA GLY A 59 8.58 6.29 -7.71
C GLY A 59 7.25 5.76 -7.16
N SER A 60 6.74 4.72 -7.81
CA SER A 60 5.63 3.91 -7.33
C SER A 60 6.02 2.45 -7.30
N ALA A 61 5.40 1.66 -6.43
CA ALA A 61 5.66 0.24 -6.32
C ALA A 61 4.38 -0.54 -5.96
N GLN A 62 4.34 -1.80 -6.38
CA GLN A 62 3.37 -2.76 -5.90
C GLN A 62 4.01 -3.60 -4.80
N VAL A 63 3.30 -3.77 -3.70
CA VAL A 63 3.78 -4.52 -2.54
C VAL A 63 2.77 -5.60 -2.13
N GLY A 64 3.25 -6.68 -1.54
CA GLY A 64 2.41 -7.75 -1.01
C GLY A 64 1.81 -7.45 0.36
N GLY A 65 2.26 -6.39 1.03
CA GLY A 65 1.72 -5.93 2.30
C GLY A 65 0.34 -5.28 2.15
N ALA A 66 -0.29 -4.98 3.26
CA ALA A 66 -1.56 -4.29 3.30
C ALA A 66 -1.57 -3.24 4.40
N SER A 67 -2.34 -2.18 4.20
CA SER A 67 -2.54 -1.08 5.13
C SER A 67 -4.03 -0.80 5.35
N ASP A 68 -4.36 0.17 6.17
CA ASP A 68 -5.74 0.62 6.34
C ASP A 68 -6.27 1.33 5.09
N GLY A 69 -5.38 1.81 4.21
CA GLY A 69 -5.73 2.33 2.89
C GLY A 69 -6.54 1.35 2.03
N ASN A 70 -6.33 0.04 2.21
CA ASN A 70 -7.12 -0.99 1.54
C ASN A 70 -8.63 -0.88 1.86
N PHE A 71 -8.99 -0.56 3.10
CA PHE A 71 -10.40 -0.40 3.51
C PHE A 71 -10.99 0.90 2.96
N ALA A 72 -10.22 2.00 3.00
CA ALA A 72 -10.65 3.27 2.43
C ALA A 72 -10.89 3.16 0.92
N ALA A 73 -9.98 2.53 0.19
CA ALA A 73 -10.15 2.28 -1.25
C ALA A 73 -11.37 1.40 -1.55
N ALA A 74 -11.63 0.36 -0.73
CA ALA A 74 -12.81 -0.48 -0.87
C ALA A 74 -14.12 0.28 -0.63
N ALA A 75 -14.09 1.34 0.16
CA ALA A 75 -15.21 2.27 0.35
C ALA A 75 -15.36 3.30 -0.78
N GLY A 76 -14.53 3.23 -1.82
CA GLY A 76 -14.59 4.12 -2.99
C GLY A 76 -13.81 5.43 -2.81
N VAL A 77 -12.95 5.54 -1.81
CA VAL A 77 -12.11 6.72 -1.58
C VAL A 77 -10.81 6.59 -2.37
N GLU A 78 -10.34 7.66 -2.98
CA GLU A 78 -8.99 7.72 -3.57
C GLU A 78 -7.94 7.68 -2.46
N VAL A 79 -6.89 6.86 -2.62
CA VAL A 79 -5.91 6.60 -1.57
C VAL A 79 -4.49 6.67 -2.13
N LEU A 80 -3.60 7.34 -1.40
CA LEU A 80 -2.16 7.18 -1.53
C LEU A 80 -1.63 6.51 -0.27
N ASP A 81 -0.86 5.46 -0.45
CA ASP A 81 -0.14 4.77 0.61
C ASP A 81 1.38 4.96 0.45
N GLY A 82 2.15 4.65 1.49
CA GLY A 82 3.61 4.72 1.43
C GLY A 82 4.20 6.14 1.50
N LEU A 83 3.45 7.14 1.97
CA LEU A 83 3.95 8.52 2.13
C LEU A 83 4.65 8.78 3.46
N GLY A 84 4.90 7.75 4.26
CA GLY A 84 5.60 7.84 5.53
C GLY A 84 7.12 7.99 5.40
N ALA A 85 7.84 7.54 6.44
CA ALA A 85 9.30 7.63 6.49
C ALA A 85 9.97 6.82 5.38
N ILE A 86 11.06 7.36 4.85
CA ILE A 86 11.95 6.65 3.94
C ILE A 86 12.94 5.86 4.80
N GLY A 87 13.01 4.56 4.62
CA GLY A 87 13.88 3.68 5.40
C GLY A 87 14.04 2.31 4.79
N ASP A 88 14.56 1.41 5.57
CA ASP A 88 14.78 0.01 5.19
C ASP A 88 14.61 -0.91 6.39
N GLY A 89 14.51 -2.21 6.13
CA GLY A 89 14.45 -3.25 7.14
C GLY A 89 13.12 -3.31 7.91
N ALA A 90 12.01 -2.89 7.33
CA ALA A 90 10.70 -2.95 7.98
C ALA A 90 10.44 -4.33 8.62
N HIS A 91 10.06 -4.35 9.91
CA HIS A 91 9.85 -5.54 10.75
C HIS A 91 11.10 -6.36 11.05
N ALA A 92 12.31 -5.87 10.74
CA ALA A 92 13.58 -6.53 11.08
C ALA A 92 14.29 -5.81 12.24
N LEU A 93 15.26 -6.51 12.88
CA LEU A 93 16.05 -5.93 13.98
C LEU A 93 16.90 -4.71 13.56
N HIS A 94 17.19 -4.58 12.26
CA HIS A 94 17.94 -3.47 11.70
C HIS A 94 17.04 -2.40 11.07
N GLU A 95 15.74 -2.38 11.38
CA GLU A 95 14.82 -1.38 10.88
C GLU A 95 15.33 0.03 11.18
N GLN A 96 15.35 0.86 10.15
CA GLN A 96 15.91 2.21 10.22
C GLN A 96 15.18 3.17 9.31
N ILE A 97 15.26 4.47 9.64
CA ILE A 97 14.74 5.54 8.82
C ILE A 97 15.83 6.54 8.47
N SER A 98 15.69 7.20 7.33
CA SER A 98 16.57 8.27 6.89
C SER A 98 16.09 9.62 7.43
N ILE A 99 16.91 10.32 8.21
CA ILE A 99 16.60 11.68 8.70
C ILE A 99 16.35 12.64 7.52
N LYS A 100 17.22 12.62 6.52
CA LYS A 100 17.04 13.40 5.28
C LYS A 100 15.79 12.99 4.50
N GLY A 101 15.49 11.69 4.51
CA GLY A 101 14.26 11.14 3.92
C GLY A 101 13.01 11.68 4.60
N MET A 102 12.99 11.76 5.94
CA MET A 102 11.89 12.37 6.70
C MET A 102 11.69 13.85 6.33
N GLU A 103 12.76 14.63 6.31
CA GLU A 103 12.69 16.05 5.92
C GLU A 103 12.11 16.23 4.51
N ARG A 104 12.54 15.36 3.58
CA ARG A 104 12.02 15.32 2.21
C ARG A 104 10.52 15.03 2.19
N GLN A 105 10.06 14.01 2.93
CA GLN A 105 8.66 13.63 2.97
C GLN A 105 7.78 14.70 3.61
N VAL A 106 8.24 15.34 4.68
CA VAL A 106 7.52 16.47 5.31
C VAL A 106 7.34 17.62 4.32
N LYS A 107 8.36 17.98 3.56
CA LYS A 107 8.26 19.03 2.52
C LYS A 107 7.26 18.65 1.43
N LEU A 108 7.31 17.41 0.97
CA LEU A 108 6.40 16.89 -0.05
C LEU A 108 4.95 16.91 0.43
N LEU A 109 4.68 16.35 1.61
CA LEU A 109 3.33 16.29 2.17
C LEU A 109 2.76 17.67 2.43
N ASN A 110 3.55 18.60 2.96
CA ASN A 110 3.11 19.98 3.17
C ASN A 110 2.71 20.65 1.85
N GLN A 111 3.48 20.48 0.78
CA GLN A 111 3.13 21.03 -0.53
C GLN A 111 1.89 20.36 -1.09
N PHE A 112 1.82 19.05 -1.01
CA PHE A 112 0.71 18.26 -1.55
C PHE A 112 -0.62 18.65 -0.87
N ILE A 113 -0.64 18.75 0.46
CA ILE A 113 -1.83 19.18 1.21
C ILE A 113 -2.25 20.61 0.82
N LYS A 114 -1.29 21.53 0.70
CA LYS A 114 -1.60 22.91 0.24
C LYS A 114 -2.22 22.92 -1.15
N ASP A 115 -1.68 22.13 -2.06
CA ASP A 115 -2.21 22.06 -3.43
C ASP A 115 -3.63 21.47 -3.45
N LEU A 116 -3.90 20.43 -2.64
CA LEU A 116 -5.25 19.84 -2.52
C LEU A 116 -6.28 20.81 -1.91
N LEU A 117 -5.86 21.64 -0.96
CA LEU A 117 -6.77 22.61 -0.31
C LEU A 117 -7.03 23.87 -1.15
N SER A 118 -6.25 24.08 -2.21
CA SER A 118 -6.38 25.22 -3.13
C SER A 118 -7.20 24.93 -4.39
N GLU A 119 -7.68 23.71 -4.55
CA GLU A 119 -8.59 23.29 -5.63
C GLU A 119 -10.05 23.57 -5.25
#